data_f965a2f9afade37588c934192388ab93
#
_entry.id   f965a2f9afade37588c934192388ab93
#
_cell.length_a   1.000
_cell.length_b   1.000
_cell.length_c   1.000
_cell.angle_alpha   90.00
_cell.angle_beta   90.00
_cell.angle_gamma   90.00
#
_symmetry.space_group_name_H-M   'P 1'
#
loop_
_entity.id
_entity.type
_entity.pdbx_description
1 polymer ?
#
loop_
_entity_poly.entity_id
_entity_poly.type
_entity_poly.pdbx_seq_one_letter_code
_entity_poly.pdbx_strand_id
1 'polypeptide(L)'
;MTDGGSLSRTAVMGAALGLSLLASRTSQAQAPKLLVYLHVSLKQRAFQGLLQSALPGVDVTAVGRISDFDRAMSDAPDAVLTLPLVLSAKNLHAQLQGLRAGSGEEKYALVAADAAPDPTRVKAVGALDVLGRDGTNLFVNQLLGVSGKVERVTKVEDLLPLLQMQRVDAILIPSRLLSDVRSASRINLVPRELSKPIGLPAVASFGTAGPGIAAGIAKLPPGLSQTMGVDAWH
;
A
#
# COMPACT_ATOMS: atom_id res chain seq x y z
N MET A 1 -57.38 82.35 -24.14
CA MET A 1 -56.69 82.54 -25.41
C MET A 1 -55.44 81.66 -25.38
N THR A 2 -55.35 80.78 -26.31
CA THR A 2 -54.16 80.06 -26.82
C THR A 2 -53.64 79.03 -25.85
N ASP A 3 -53.93 77.78 -26.01
CA ASP A 3 -53.50 76.81 -27.06
C ASP A 3 -52.06 76.39 -26.89
N GLY A 4 -51.82 75.15 -26.63
CA GLY A 4 -50.47 74.59 -26.51
C GLY A 4 -50.44 73.11 -26.39
N GLY A 5 -50.22 72.51 -27.47
CA GLY A 5 -50.08 71.17 -27.95
C GLY A 5 -49.48 70.15 -27.02
N SER A 6 -50.13 69.01 -26.98
CA SER A 6 -49.69 67.73 -26.50
C SER A 6 -48.72 67.12 -27.48
N LEU A 7 -47.54 66.78 -27.02
CA LEU A 7 -46.64 65.88 -27.74
C LEU A 7 -46.49 64.56 -26.99
N SER A 8 -47.13 63.55 -27.55
CA SER A 8 -47.02 62.13 -27.22
C SER A 8 -45.58 61.63 -27.41
N ARG A 9 -44.94 61.18 -26.36
CA ARG A 9 -43.67 60.43 -26.46
C ARG A 9 -43.94 58.93 -26.28
N THR A 10 -43.88 58.26 -27.38
CA THR A 10 -43.89 56.82 -27.48
C THR A 10 -42.62 56.27 -26.83
N ALA A 11 -42.76 55.58 -25.72
CA ALA A 11 -41.66 54.85 -25.08
C ALA A 11 -41.47 53.48 -25.77
N VAL A 12 -40.39 53.31 -26.45
CA VAL A 12 -39.96 52.04 -26.99
C VAL A 12 -39.35 51.24 -25.85
N MET A 13 -40.04 50.18 -25.44
CA MET A 13 -39.52 49.18 -24.48
C MET A 13 -38.58 48.26 -25.25
N GLY A 14 -37.27 48.45 -25.09
CA GLY A 14 -36.24 47.53 -25.52
C GLY A 14 -36.13 46.36 -24.54
N ALA A 15 -36.62 45.21 -24.90
CA ALA A 15 -36.39 43.96 -24.16
C ALA A 15 -34.93 43.47 -24.34
N ALA A 16 -34.13 43.72 -23.32
CA ALA A 16 -32.78 43.11 -23.26
C ALA A 16 -32.89 41.65 -22.82
N LEU A 17 -32.81 40.73 -23.79
CA LEU A 17 -32.65 39.32 -23.54
C LEU A 17 -31.24 39.09 -22.98
N GLY A 18 -31.12 39.01 -21.67
CA GLY A 18 -29.93 38.59 -20.95
C GLY A 18 -29.71 37.09 -21.15
N LEU A 19 -28.86 36.69 -22.11
CA LEU A 19 -28.30 35.33 -22.18
C LEU A 19 -27.37 35.15 -20.96
N SER A 20 -27.88 34.55 -19.90
CA SER A 20 -27.09 34.03 -18.80
C SER A 20 -26.38 32.77 -19.33
N LEU A 21 -25.15 32.91 -19.79
CA LEU A 21 -24.19 31.83 -20.00
C LEU A 21 -23.91 31.20 -18.64
N LEU A 22 -24.69 30.19 -18.28
CA LEU A 22 -24.33 29.22 -17.22
C LEU A 22 -23.07 28.50 -17.70
N ALA A 23 -21.91 29.07 -17.39
CA ALA A 23 -20.64 28.39 -17.48
C ALA A 23 -20.72 27.22 -16.51
N SER A 24 -21.14 26.05 -17.00
CA SER A 24 -20.99 24.78 -16.31
C SER A 24 -19.51 24.61 -16.02
N ARG A 25 -19.06 25.01 -14.83
CA ARG A 25 -17.77 24.60 -14.30
C ARG A 25 -17.85 23.08 -14.23
N THR A 26 -17.36 22.40 -15.26
CA THR A 26 -17.00 20.99 -15.15
C THR A 26 -15.98 20.93 -14.03
N SER A 27 -16.44 20.59 -12.83
CA SER A 27 -15.57 20.19 -11.74
C SER A 27 -14.75 19.04 -12.31
N GLN A 28 -13.47 19.28 -12.62
CA GLN A 28 -12.56 18.24 -13.03
C GLN A 28 -12.50 17.29 -11.85
N ALA A 29 -13.24 16.18 -11.93
CA ALA A 29 -13.27 15.17 -10.89
C ALA A 29 -11.82 14.73 -10.68
N GLN A 30 -11.28 14.98 -9.49
CA GLN A 30 -9.93 14.57 -9.14
C GLN A 30 -9.83 13.05 -9.31
N ALA A 31 -8.77 12.58 -9.94
CA ALA A 31 -8.55 11.15 -10.13
C ALA A 31 -8.57 10.43 -8.76
N PRO A 32 -9.27 9.28 -8.65
CA PRO A 32 -9.24 8.46 -7.45
C PRO A 32 -7.81 8.10 -7.04
N LYS A 33 -7.53 8.13 -5.74
CA LYS A 33 -6.18 7.97 -5.19
C LYS A 33 -6.00 6.60 -4.54
N LEU A 34 -4.98 5.85 -4.97
CA LEU A 34 -4.55 4.61 -4.33
C LEU A 34 -3.20 4.81 -3.64
N LEU A 35 -3.18 4.63 -2.32
CA LEU A 35 -1.95 4.58 -1.54
C LEU A 35 -1.49 3.13 -1.36
N VAL A 36 -0.23 2.86 -1.68
CA VAL A 36 0.36 1.51 -1.61
C VAL A 36 1.55 1.50 -0.66
N TYR A 37 1.51 0.59 0.31
CA TYR A 37 2.63 0.33 1.21
C TYR A 37 2.85 -1.17 1.33
N LEU A 38 3.73 -1.70 0.48
CA LEU A 38 4.11 -3.11 0.43
C LEU A 38 5.61 -3.26 0.20
N HIS A 39 6.19 -4.23 0.89
CA HIS A 39 7.56 -4.67 0.64
C HIS A 39 7.51 -5.77 -0.43
N VAL A 40 8.01 -5.43 -1.61
CA VAL A 40 8.13 -6.32 -2.77
C VAL A 40 9.59 -6.34 -3.25
N SER A 41 9.97 -7.34 -4.03
CA SER A 41 11.34 -7.45 -4.57
C SER A 41 11.67 -6.39 -5.62
N LEU A 42 10.66 -5.74 -6.19
CA LEU A 42 10.85 -4.67 -7.17
C LEU A 42 11.20 -3.34 -6.47
N LYS A 43 11.98 -2.52 -7.19
CA LYS A 43 12.17 -1.13 -6.78
C LYS A 43 10.81 -0.42 -6.73
N GLN A 44 10.56 0.33 -5.69
CA GLN A 44 9.27 0.98 -5.43
C GLN A 44 8.72 1.79 -6.60
N ARG A 45 9.58 2.58 -7.26
CA ARG A 45 9.18 3.38 -8.43
C ARG A 45 8.73 2.52 -9.62
N ALA A 46 9.39 1.37 -9.83
CA ALA A 46 8.99 0.41 -10.87
C ALA A 46 7.65 -0.24 -10.53
N PHE A 47 7.46 -0.65 -9.28
CA PHE A 47 6.21 -1.21 -8.81
C PHE A 47 5.04 -0.21 -8.92
N GLN A 48 5.25 1.04 -8.52
CA GLN A 48 4.27 2.12 -8.73
C GLN A 48 3.90 2.28 -10.20
N GLY A 49 4.88 2.32 -11.10
CA GLY A 49 4.64 2.45 -12.55
C GLY A 49 3.81 1.30 -13.13
N LEU A 50 4.05 0.06 -12.68
CA LEU A 50 3.27 -1.10 -13.09
C LEU A 50 1.81 -1.00 -12.62
N LEU A 51 1.58 -0.61 -11.36
CA LEU A 51 0.23 -0.40 -10.82
C LEU A 51 -0.49 0.74 -11.54
N GLN A 52 0.21 1.86 -11.77
CA GLN A 52 -0.34 3.01 -12.50
C GLN A 52 -0.78 2.63 -13.92
N SER A 53 0.01 1.79 -14.61
CA SER A 53 -0.34 1.31 -15.95
C SER A 53 -1.50 0.32 -15.94
N ALA A 54 -1.63 -0.48 -14.88
CA ALA A 54 -2.70 -1.48 -14.73
C ALA A 54 -4.02 -0.90 -14.23
N LEU A 55 -3.99 0.30 -13.62
CA LEU A 55 -5.15 0.99 -13.05
C LEU A 55 -5.34 2.36 -13.73
N PRO A 56 -5.80 2.40 -15.00
CA PRO A 56 -5.98 3.65 -15.71
C PRO A 56 -7.01 4.54 -15.01
N GLY A 57 -6.68 5.84 -14.91
CA GLY A 57 -7.55 6.82 -14.24
C GLY A 57 -7.46 6.85 -12.72
N VAL A 58 -6.62 6.00 -12.10
CA VAL A 58 -6.31 6.03 -10.65
C VAL A 58 -4.94 6.68 -10.47
N ASP A 59 -4.82 7.62 -9.53
CA ASP A 59 -3.54 8.19 -9.11
C ASP A 59 -2.89 7.26 -8.06
N VAL A 60 -1.81 6.59 -8.44
CA VAL A 60 -1.14 5.61 -7.59
C VAL A 60 0.09 6.21 -6.92
N THR A 61 0.10 6.24 -5.61
CA THR A 61 1.27 6.60 -4.79
C THR A 61 1.76 5.37 -4.03
N ALA A 62 2.97 4.91 -4.34
CA ALA A 62 3.61 3.83 -3.59
C ALA A 62 4.71 4.37 -2.68
N VAL A 63 4.72 3.96 -1.42
CA VAL A 63 5.68 4.40 -0.40
C VAL A 63 6.42 3.21 0.22
N GLY A 64 7.70 3.40 0.59
CA GLY A 64 8.57 2.34 1.12
C GLY A 64 8.80 2.42 2.62
N ARG A 65 8.30 3.46 3.29
CA ARG A 65 8.46 3.66 4.73
C ARG A 65 7.10 3.93 5.36
N ILE A 66 6.92 3.43 6.58
CA ILE A 66 5.68 3.68 7.33
C ILE A 66 5.46 5.17 7.62
N SER A 67 6.51 5.95 7.84
CA SER A 67 6.41 7.40 8.03
C SER A 67 5.90 8.13 6.79
N ASP A 68 6.27 7.67 5.60
CA ASP A 68 5.78 8.23 4.34
C ASP A 68 4.33 7.79 4.09
N PHE A 69 3.99 6.56 4.48
CA PHE A 69 2.62 6.07 4.49
C PHE A 69 1.73 6.93 5.39
N ASP A 70 2.15 7.19 6.63
CA ASP A 70 1.41 8.01 7.57
C ASP A 70 1.19 9.44 7.07
N ARG A 71 2.19 10.00 6.41
CA ARG A 71 2.06 11.32 5.77
C ARG A 71 1.07 11.28 4.61
N ALA A 72 1.18 10.29 3.73
CA ALA A 72 0.32 10.17 2.55
C ALA A 72 -1.14 9.85 2.92
N MET A 73 -1.39 9.23 4.08
CA MET A 73 -2.76 9.06 4.60
C MET A 73 -3.46 10.40 4.88
N SER A 74 -2.71 11.47 5.17
CA SER A 74 -3.29 12.82 5.35
C SER A 74 -3.84 13.42 4.06
N ASP A 75 -3.44 12.90 2.89
CA ASP A 75 -3.96 13.32 1.58
C ASP A 75 -5.31 12.65 1.23
N ALA A 76 -5.91 11.96 2.20
CA ALA A 76 -7.18 11.26 2.11
C ALA A 76 -7.27 10.37 0.84
N PRO A 77 -6.51 9.28 0.76
CA PRO A 77 -6.62 8.34 -0.35
C PRO A 77 -8.00 7.68 -0.38
N ASP A 78 -8.49 7.31 -1.57
CA ASP A 78 -9.75 6.58 -1.73
C ASP A 78 -9.60 5.08 -1.46
N ALA A 79 -8.38 4.55 -1.56
CA ALA A 79 -8.06 3.18 -1.20
C ALA A 79 -6.61 3.04 -0.71
N VAL A 80 -6.38 2.02 0.11
CA VAL A 80 -5.06 1.64 0.62
C VAL A 80 -4.81 0.17 0.33
N LEU A 81 -3.70 -0.14 -0.33
CA LEU A 81 -3.21 -1.50 -0.53
C LEU A 81 -1.98 -1.73 0.36
N THR A 82 -2.12 -2.60 1.35
CA THR A 82 -1.04 -2.90 2.30
C THR A 82 -1.23 -4.26 2.99
N LEU A 83 -0.40 -4.58 3.98
CA LEU A 83 -0.57 -5.79 4.78
C LEU A 83 -1.69 -5.62 5.81
N PRO A 84 -2.47 -6.68 6.11
CA PRO A 84 -3.52 -6.65 7.14
C PRO A 84 -3.02 -6.16 8.50
N LEU A 85 -1.78 -6.48 8.83
CA LEU A 85 -1.10 -5.99 10.03
C LEU A 85 -1.04 -4.45 10.09
N VAL A 86 -0.76 -3.80 8.96
CA VAL A 86 -0.72 -2.33 8.85
C VAL A 86 -2.14 -1.77 8.92
N LEU A 87 -3.10 -2.39 8.21
CA LEU A 87 -4.51 -2.00 8.29
C LEU A 87 -5.01 -2.03 9.73
N SER A 88 -4.75 -3.14 10.43
CA SER A 88 -5.15 -3.31 11.84
C SER A 88 -4.51 -2.25 12.75
N ALA A 89 -3.21 -1.97 12.59
CA ALA A 89 -2.51 -0.94 13.37
C ALA A 89 -3.04 0.48 13.12
N LYS A 90 -3.72 0.71 11.98
CA LYS A 90 -4.34 1.98 11.61
C LYS A 90 -5.87 1.98 11.79
N ASN A 91 -6.44 0.94 12.40
CA ASN A 91 -7.90 0.75 12.57
C ASN A 91 -8.66 0.80 11.23
N LEU A 92 -8.06 0.26 10.17
CA LEU A 92 -8.66 0.15 8.85
C LEU A 92 -9.15 -1.29 8.63
N HIS A 93 -10.28 -1.43 7.91
CA HIS A 93 -10.87 -2.72 7.62
C HIS A 93 -10.61 -3.11 6.16
N ALA A 94 -10.12 -4.35 5.96
CA ALA A 94 -9.97 -4.91 4.63
C ALA A 94 -11.34 -5.19 4.00
N GLN A 95 -11.51 -4.83 2.74
CA GLN A 95 -12.67 -5.14 1.90
C GLN A 95 -12.30 -6.08 0.76
N LEU A 96 -11.01 -6.22 0.48
CA LEU A 96 -10.48 -7.16 -0.49
C LEU A 96 -9.22 -7.77 0.10
N GLN A 97 -9.11 -9.09 0.07
CA GLN A 97 -7.99 -9.86 0.61
C GLN A 97 -7.29 -10.63 -0.50
N GLY A 98 -5.97 -10.54 -0.54
CA GLY A 98 -5.17 -11.40 -1.41
C GLY A 98 -5.22 -12.86 -0.96
N LEU A 99 -5.28 -13.78 -1.92
CA LEU A 99 -5.22 -15.22 -1.69
C LEU A 99 -4.00 -15.81 -2.40
N ARG A 100 -3.40 -16.83 -1.79
CA ARG A 100 -2.35 -17.68 -2.37
C ARG A 100 -2.68 -19.13 -2.12
N ALA A 101 -2.76 -19.92 -3.18
CA ALA A 101 -3.21 -21.31 -3.10
C ALA A 101 -4.54 -21.48 -2.33
N GLY A 102 -5.46 -20.53 -2.50
CA GLY A 102 -6.79 -20.51 -1.84
C GLY A 102 -6.79 -20.02 -0.39
N SER A 103 -5.63 -19.64 0.20
CA SER A 103 -5.52 -19.11 1.55
C SER A 103 -5.18 -17.63 1.55
N GLY A 104 -5.80 -16.84 2.45
CA GLY A 104 -5.44 -15.45 2.74
C GLY A 104 -4.28 -15.31 3.72
N GLU A 105 -3.72 -16.43 4.18
CA GLU A 105 -2.64 -16.47 5.15
C GLU A 105 -1.26 -16.49 4.49
N GLU A 106 -0.34 -15.72 5.03
CA GLU A 106 1.07 -15.79 4.73
C GLU A 106 1.85 -16.12 6.00
N LYS A 107 2.82 -17.00 5.89
CA LYS A 107 3.75 -17.29 6.98
C LYS A 107 5.03 -16.51 6.83
N TYR A 108 5.71 -16.32 7.93
CA TYR A 108 7.06 -15.79 7.98
C TYR A 108 8.06 -16.92 8.19
N ALA A 109 9.21 -16.76 7.59
CA ALA A 109 10.36 -17.62 7.82
C ALA A 109 11.44 -16.85 8.60
N LEU A 110 11.95 -17.47 9.65
CA LEU A 110 13.19 -17.07 10.30
C LEU A 110 14.33 -17.77 9.54
N VAL A 111 15.29 -17.01 9.05
CA VAL A 111 16.33 -17.52 8.15
C VAL A 111 17.70 -17.21 8.75
N ALA A 112 18.55 -18.21 8.88
CA ALA A 112 19.92 -18.06 9.37
C ALA A 112 20.93 -18.69 8.39
N ALA A 113 22.20 -18.44 8.62
CA ALA A 113 23.30 -19.08 7.88
C ALA A 113 23.52 -20.50 8.42
N ASP A 114 23.75 -21.45 7.49
CA ASP A 114 24.26 -22.80 7.70
C ASP A 114 23.40 -23.75 8.56
N ALA A 115 22.56 -23.27 9.46
CA ALA A 115 21.71 -24.09 10.30
C ALA A 115 20.31 -23.46 10.51
N ALA A 116 19.28 -24.29 10.71
CA ALA A 116 17.93 -23.81 11.00
C ALA A 116 17.90 -23.06 12.35
N PRO A 117 17.43 -21.82 12.38
CA PRO A 117 17.44 -21.03 13.60
C PRO A 117 16.43 -21.55 14.62
N ASP A 118 16.80 -21.54 15.90
CA ASP A 118 15.86 -21.75 17.00
C ASP A 118 15.31 -20.39 17.45
N PRO A 119 14.00 -20.10 17.27
CA PRO A 119 13.41 -18.81 17.63
C PRO A 119 13.65 -18.45 19.10
N THR A 120 13.77 -19.43 19.99
CA THR A 120 13.98 -19.21 21.44
C THR A 120 15.41 -18.82 21.80
N ARG A 121 16.36 -19.05 20.88
CA ARG A 121 17.79 -18.78 21.10
C ARG A 121 18.33 -17.58 20.34
N VAL A 122 17.54 -17.05 19.40
CA VAL A 122 17.94 -15.89 18.59
C VAL A 122 17.94 -14.64 19.47
N LYS A 123 19.09 -13.97 19.57
CA LYS A 123 19.27 -12.75 20.38
C LYS A 123 19.04 -11.48 19.56
N ALA A 124 19.39 -11.51 18.29
CA ALA A 124 19.24 -10.39 17.38
C ALA A 124 18.62 -10.84 16.04
N VAL A 125 17.56 -10.14 15.60
CA VAL A 125 16.83 -10.44 14.37
C VAL A 125 16.82 -9.24 13.44
N GLY A 126 17.18 -9.45 12.17
CA GLY A 126 16.96 -8.50 11.10
C GLY A 126 15.52 -8.59 10.59
N ALA A 127 14.81 -7.48 10.49
CA ALA A 127 13.44 -7.48 9.99
C ALA A 127 13.14 -6.24 9.14
N LEU A 128 12.16 -6.36 8.24
CA LEU A 128 11.60 -5.22 7.53
C LEU A 128 10.83 -4.32 8.50
N ASP A 129 11.01 -3.01 8.34
CA ASP A 129 10.31 -2.02 9.16
C ASP A 129 8.87 -1.81 8.65
N VAL A 130 7.96 -2.64 9.12
CA VAL A 130 6.56 -2.65 8.66
C VAL A 130 5.63 -1.73 9.45
N LEU A 131 5.97 -1.41 10.73
CA LEU A 131 5.13 -0.63 11.65
C LEU A 131 5.89 0.49 12.39
N GLY A 132 7.07 0.87 11.92
CA GLY A 132 7.97 1.77 12.64
C GLY A 132 8.70 1.07 13.80
N ARG A 133 9.46 1.85 14.57
CA ARG A 133 10.37 1.29 15.60
C ARG A 133 9.65 0.36 16.58
N ASP A 134 8.69 0.90 17.29
CA ASP A 134 8.08 0.20 18.41
C ASP A 134 7.09 -0.87 17.92
N GLY A 135 6.32 -0.55 16.89
CA GLY A 135 5.37 -1.49 16.28
C GLY A 135 6.07 -2.70 15.64
N THR A 136 7.16 -2.49 14.91
CA THR A 136 7.93 -3.59 14.30
C THR A 136 8.62 -4.43 15.36
N ASN A 137 9.19 -3.83 16.40
CA ASN A 137 9.81 -4.58 17.50
C ASN A 137 8.77 -5.44 18.22
N LEU A 138 7.61 -4.88 18.55
CA LEU A 138 6.52 -5.62 19.19
C LEU A 138 6.04 -6.77 18.31
N PHE A 139 5.82 -6.51 17.02
CA PHE A 139 5.41 -7.52 16.04
C PHE A 139 6.40 -8.69 15.95
N VAL A 140 7.70 -8.41 15.79
CA VAL A 140 8.74 -9.43 15.70
C VAL A 140 8.80 -10.27 16.99
N ASN A 141 8.78 -9.63 18.15
CA ASN A 141 8.83 -10.31 19.44
C ASN A 141 7.58 -11.18 19.68
N GLN A 142 6.39 -10.71 19.30
CA GLN A 142 5.17 -11.50 19.37
C GLN A 142 5.19 -12.71 18.42
N LEU A 143 5.78 -12.54 17.24
CA LEU A 143 5.87 -13.60 16.24
C LEU A 143 6.85 -14.70 16.68
N LEU A 144 7.97 -14.32 17.27
CA LEU A 144 8.99 -15.25 17.78
C LEU A 144 8.62 -15.86 19.14
N GLY A 145 7.76 -15.19 19.92
CA GLY A 145 7.43 -15.59 21.29
C GLY A 145 8.52 -15.27 22.30
N VAL A 146 9.50 -14.46 21.95
CA VAL A 146 10.63 -14.03 22.77
C VAL A 146 10.95 -12.57 22.54
N SER A 147 11.55 -11.92 23.55
CA SER A 147 12.08 -10.56 23.42
C SER A 147 13.53 -10.61 22.97
N GLY A 148 13.82 -10.05 21.81
CA GLY A 148 15.15 -9.96 21.23
C GLY A 148 15.43 -8.56 20.68
N LYS A 149 16.72 -8.31 20.34
CA LYS A 149 17.10 -7.11 19.61
C LYS A 149 16.59 -7.20 18.18
N VAL A 150 15.93 -6.16 17.70
CA VAL A 150 15.44 -6.09 16.30
C VAL A 150 16.23 -5.02 15.55
N GLU A 151 16.99 -5.45 14.55
CA GLU A 151 17.66 -4.56 13.58
C GLU A 151 16.71 -4.39 12.38
N ARG A 152 16.23 -3.16 12.19
CA ARG A 152 15.21 -2.86 11.19
C ARG A 152 15.83 -2.27 9.94
N VAL A 153 15.36 -2.73 8.79
CA VAL A 153 15.71 -2.21 7.47
C VAL A 153 14.44 -1.86 6.69
N THR A 154 14.56 -0.96 5.74
CA THR A 154 13.42 -0.54 4.91
C THR A 154 13.33 -1.30 3.59
N LYS A 155 14.37 -2.05 3.24
CA LYS A 155 14.44 -2.80 1.98
C LYS A 155 14.85 -4.25 2.24
N VAL A 156 14.32 -5.16 1.42
CA VAL A 156 14.61 -6.61 1.53
C VAL A 156 16.09 -6.89 1.31
N GLU A 157 16.72 -6.21 0.34
CA GLU A 157 18.14 -6.37 0.00
C GLU A 157 19.08 -6.00 1.13
N ASP A 158 18.66 -5.15 2.08
CA ASP A 158 19.50 -4.73 3.23
C ASP A 158 19.53 -5.79 4.35
N LEU A 159 18.68 -6.82 4.29
CA LEU A 159 18.65 -7.89 5.30
C LEU A 159 19.86 -8.82 5.20
N LEU A 160 20.26 -9.21 3.98
CA LEU A 160 21.41 -10.11 3.77
C LEU A 160 22.72 -9.56 4.35
N PRO A 161 23.10 -8.29 4.13
CA PRO A 161 24.27 -7.70 4.77
C PRO A 161 24.26 -7.80 6.29
N LEU A 162 23.11 -7.65 6.96
CA LEU A 162 23.02 -7.79 8.41
C LEU A 162 23.43 -9.21 8.86
N LEU A 163 22.99 -10.23 8.13
CA LEU A 163 23.29 -11.62 8.42
C LEU A 163 24.75 -11.95 8.07
N GLN A 164 25.24 -11.51 6.92
CA GLN A 164 26.61 -11.73 6.46
C GLN A 164 27.66 -11.08 7.36
N MET A 165 27.37 -9.90 7.91
CA MET A 165 28.22 -9.19 8.85
C MET A 165 28.01 -9.64 10.29
N GLN A 166 27.21 -10.68 10.54
CA GLN A 166 26.91 -11.22 11.87
C GLN A 166 26.36 -10.16 12.84
N ARG A 167 25.68 -9.13 12.32
CA ARG A 167 25.00 -8.12 13.13
C ARG A 167 23.72 -8.66 13.75
N VAL A 168 23.16 -9.69 13.12
CA VAL A 168 21.98 -10.44 13.54
C VAL A 168 22.22 -11.93 13.44
N ASP A 169 21.57 -12.71 14.28
CA ASP A 169 21.66 -14.18 14.27
C ASP A 169 20.77 -14.77 13.16
N ALA A 170 19.67 -14.09 12.85
CA ALA A 170 18.73 -14.50 11.81
C ALA A 170 18.02 -13.28 11.21
N ILE A 171 17.42 -13.47 10.05
CA ILE A 171 16.52 -12.49 9.43
C ILE A 171 15.10 -13.04 9.37
N LEU A 172 14.11 -12.17 9.57
CA LEU A 172 12.68 -12.50 9.52
C LEU A 172 12.09 -11.94 8.24
N ILE A 173 11.61 -12.83 7.37
CA ILE A 173 11.04 -12.46 6.07
C ILE A 173 9.71 -13.17 5.83
N PRO A 174 8.78 -12.56 5.06
CA PRO A 174 7.65 -13.27 4.50
C PRO A 174 8.11 -14.45 3.65
N SER A 175 7.46 -15.61 3.77
CA SER A 175 7.88 -16.84 3.05
C SER A 175 7.91 -16.67 1.53
N ARG A 176 7.10 -15.77 0.96
CA ARG A 176 7.12 -15.43 -0.47
C ARG A 176 8.45 -14.84 -0.95
N LEU A 177 9.20 -14.16 -0.08
CA LEU A 177 10.47 -13.52 -0.42
C LEU A 177 11.68 -14.44 -0.27
N LEU A 178 11.47 -15.67 0.22
CA LEU A 178 12.56 -16.59 0.53
C LEU A 178 13.37 -16.98 -0.72
N SER A 179 12.70 -17.21 -1.85
CA SER A 179 13.38 -17.55 -3.12
C SER A 179 14.27 -16.41 -3.59
N ASP A 180 13.78 -15.17 -3.52
CA ASP A 180 14.50 -13.98 -3.98
C ASP A 180 15.73 -13.72 -3.09
N VAL A 181 15.54 -13.82 -1.77
CA VAL A 181 16.62 -13.66 -0.79
C VAL A 181 17.68 -14.75 -0.98
N ARG A 182 17.28 -16.02 -1.25
CA ARG A 182 18.21 -17.10 -1.52
C ARG A 182 18.99 -16.89 -2.81
N SER A 183 18.33 -16.46 -3.88
CA SER A 183 18.99 -16.24 -5.17
C SER A 183 20.02 -15.09 -5.13
N ALA A 184 19.79 -14.11 -4.25
CA ALA A 184 20.71 -12.99 -4.01
C ALA A 184 21.85 -13.32 -3.03
N SER A 185 21.77 -14.46 -2.32
CA SER A 185 22.70 -14.83 -1.25
C SER A 185 23.91 -15.58 -1.79
N ARG A 186 25.09 -15.29 -1.20
CA ARG A 186 26.33 -16.07 -1.39
C ARG A 186 26.60 -17.07 -0.28
N ILE A 187 25.79 -17.05 0.78
CA ILE A 187 25.88 -17.98 1.91
C ILE A 187 24.72 -18.96 1.88
N ASN A 188 24.90 -20.12 2.49
CA ASN A 188 23.86 -21.11 2.62
C ASN A 188 22.78 -20.60 3.61
N LEU A 189 21.56 -20.40 3.13
CA LEU A 189 20.44 -19.90 3.93
C LEU A 189 19.50 -21.05 4.29
N VAL A 190 19.34 -21.27 5.59
CA VAL A 190 18.45 -22.30 6.13
C VAL A 190 17.24 -21.62 6.81
N PRO A 191 16.03 -21.81 6.28
CA PRO A 191 14.82 -21.24 6.84
C PRO A 191 14.19 -22.15 7.89
N ARG A 192 13.50 -21.54 8.82
CA ARG A 192 12.50 -22.16 9.68
C ARG A 192 11.20 -21.38 9.56
N GLU A 193 10.17 -22.02 9.05
CA GLU A 193 8.86 -21.41 8.95
C GLU A 193 8.23 -21.26 10.35
N LEU A 194 7.62 -20.11 10.62
CA LEU A 194 6.94 -19.83 11.87
C LEU A 194 5.46 -20.24 11.78
N SER A 195 4.91 -20.69 12.89
CA SER A 195 3.55 -21.23 12.94
C SER A 195 2.44 -20.17 12.86
N LYS A 196 2.73 -18.91 13.28
CA LYS A 196 1.75 -17.82 13.26
C LYS A 196 1.60 -17.26 11.85
N PRO A 197 0.42 -17.37 11.23
CA PRO A 197 0.19 -16.75 9.93
C PRO A 197 0.01 -15.24 10.09
N ILE A 198 0.37 -14.53 9.03
CA ILE A 198 0.09 -13.10 8.83
C ILE A 198 -0.63 -13.02 7.51
N GLY A 199 -1.63 -12.18 7.38
CA GLY A 199 -2.40 -12.11 6.14
C GLY A 199 -1.57 -11.63 4.95
N LEU A 200 -1.94 -12.10 3.76
CA LEU A 200 -1.48 -11.57 2.48
C LEU A 200 -1.96 -10.12 2.29
N PRO A 201 -1.40 -9.38 1.31
CA PRO A 201 -1.84 -8.02 1.01
C PRO A 201 -3.35 -7.87 0.91
N ALA A 202 -3.86 -6.77 1.41
CA ALA A 202 -5.29 -6.48 1.46
C ALA A 202 -5.55 -5.01 1.11
N VAL A 203 -6.78 -4.71 0.71
CA VAL A 203 -7.23 -3.38 0.35
C VAL A 203 -8.29 -2.89 1.32
N ALA A 204 -8.08 -1.72 1.90
CA ALA A 204 -9.13 -0.92 2.52
C ALA A 204 -9.57 0.16 1.52
N SER A 205 -10.87 0.37 1.38
CA SER A 205 -11.44 1.39 0.50
C SER A 205 -12.27 2.40 1.27
N PHE A 206 -12.29 3.63 0.77
CA PHE A 206 -12.97 4.76 1.40
C PHE A 206 -13.83 5.51 0.39
N GLY A 207 -14.85 6.19 0.89
CA GLY A 207 -15.72 7.02 0.07
C GLY A 207 -16.37 6.26 -1.11
N THR A 208 -16.73 6.99 -2.15
CA THR A 208 -17.45 6.45 -3.31
C THR A 208 -16.53 5.85 -4.38
N ALA A 209 -15.28 6.29 -4.46
CA ALA A 209 -14.32 5.83 -5.46
C ALA A 209 -13.56 4.56 -5.04
N GLY A 210 -13.39 4.35 -3.74
CA GLY A 210 -12.63 3.23 -3.19
C GLY A 210 -13.05 1.84 -3.67
N PRO A 211 -14.35 1.49 -3.70
CA PRO A 211 -14.79 0.18 -4.23
C PRO A 211 -14.41 -0.04 -5.69
N GLY A 212 -14.39 1.01 -6.52
CA GLY A 212 -13.95 0.93 -7.91
C GLY A 212 -12.45 0.59 -8.01
N ILE A 213 -11.62 1.19 -7.14
CA ILE A 213 -10.19 0.87 -7.07
C ILE A 213 -9.99 -0.59 -6.63
N ALA A 214 -10.70 -1.04 -5.58
CA ALA A 214 -10.63 -2.43 -5.11
C ALA A 214 -11.02 -3.42 -6.22
N ALA A 215 -12.09 -3.13 -6.96
CA ALA A 215 -12.50 -3.95 -8.11
C ALA A 215 -11.45 -3.94 -9.25
N GLY A 216 -10.72 -2.84 -9.44
CA GLY A 216 -9.58 -2.75 -10.35
C GLY A 216 -8.43 -3.64 -9.89
N ILE A 217 -8.08 -3.60 -8.59
CA ILE A 217 -7.03 -4.44 -7.99
C ILE A 217 -7.37 -5.93 -8.13
N ALA A 218 -8.64 -6.30 -7.94
CA ALA A 218 -9.08 -7.68 -8.13
C ALA A 218 -8.88 -8.21 -9.55
N LYS A 219 -8.74 -7.32 -10.54
CA LYS A 219 -8.55 -7.65 -11.97
C LYS A 219 -7.11 -7.41 -12.46
N LEU A 220 -6.16 -7.18 -11.55
CA LEU A 220 -4.76 -6.98 -11.93
C LEU A 220 -4.22 -8.17 -12.71
N PRO A 221 -3.30 -7.94 -13.67
CA PRO A 221 -2.63 -9.03 -14.39
C PRO A 221 -1.97 -10.01 -13.40
N PRO A 222 -2.04 -11.32 -13.66
CA PRO A 222 -1.49 -12.34 -12.75
C PRO A 222 -0.03 -12.10 -12.35
N GLY A 223 0.83 -11.71 -13.29
CA GLY A 223 2.25 -11.41 -12.99
C GLY A 223 2.44 -10.26 -12.01
N LEU A 224 1.55 -9.24 -12.03
CA LEU A 224 1.62 -8.13 -11.08
C LEU A 224 1.08 -8.56 -9.71
N SER A 225 0.01 -9.34 -9.65
CA SER A 225 -0.49 -9.92 -8.40
C SER A 225 0.55 -10.85 -7.76
N GLN A 226 1.22 -11.68 -8.54
CA GLN A 226 2.30 -12.56 -8.07
C GLN A 226 3.50 -11.81 -7.49
N THR A 227 3.81 -10.61 -8.00
CA THR A 227 4.83 -9.73 -7.40
C THR A 227 4.48 -9.36 -5.94
N MET A 228 3.21 -9.34 -5.61
CA MET A 228 2.69 -9.11 -4.25
C MET A 228 2.50 -10.42 -3.47
N GLY A 229 2.78 -11.58 -4.09
CA GLY A 229 2.56 -12.90 -3.51
C GLY A 229 1.12 -13.38 -3.56
N VAL A 230 0.28 -12.79 -4.43
CA VAL A 230 -1.15 -13.04 -4.53
C VAL A 230 -1.46 -13.75 -5.86
N ASP A 231 -2.25 -14.82 -5.80
CA ASP A 231 -2.73 -15.55 -7.00
C ASP A 231 -4.15 -15.10 -7.37
N ALA A 232 -4.96 -14.76 -6.37
CA ALA A 232 -6.34 -14.30 -6.53
C ALA A 232 -6.71 -13.28 -5.43
N TRP A 233 -7.84 -12.60 -5.62
CA TRP A 233 -8.39 -11.65 -4.66
C TRP A 233 -9.82 -12.05 -4.28
N HIS A 234 -10.16 -11.89 -3.01
CA HIS A 234 -11.48 -12.23 -2.47
C HIS A 234 -12.00 -11.14 -1.54
#